data_32f8bd0a6993a200f95f1fc4881e26cb
#
_entry.id   32f8bd0a6993a200f95f1fc4881e26cb
#
_cell.length_a   1.000
_cell.length_b   1.000
_cell.length_c   1.000
_cell.angle_alpha   90.00
_cell.angle_beta   90.00
_cell.angle_gamma   90.00
#
_symmetry.space_group_name_H-M   'P 1'
#
loop_
_entity.id
_entity.type
_entity.pdbx_description
1 polymer ?
#
loop_
_entity_poly.entity_id
_entity_poly.type
_entity_poly.pdbx_seq_one_letter_code
_entity_poly.pdbx_strand_id
1 'polypeptide(L)'
;MLLGYGARDVIVAGDSAGGNLALSLVHRLKQEERLLPRGLVLLSPWTDLTCSGRTYESRKNVDPVLSKDYIDAMITNYAPGQDLENPLISPLFGDFAGFPPTYIQVGDNEILLADSLNLHKRMIHANVSVKLDVFKGMWHVFQMVPVKTANEAMDKNAEFIYDICR
;
A
#
# COMPACT_ATOMS: atom_id res chain seq x y z
N MET A 1 17.78 5.32 -19.20
CA MET A 1 16.51 4.71 -19.67
C MET A 1 16.81 3.26 -20.01
N LEU A 2 16.36 2.34 -19.18
CA LEU A 2 16.52 0.91 -19.43
C LEU A 2 15.48 0.48 -20.48
N LEU A 3 15.94 -0.10 -21.58
CA LEU A 3 15.11 -0.77 -22.61
C LEU A 3 14.10 0.10 -23.38
N GLY A 4 14.19 1.42 -23.41
CA GLY A 4 13.29 2.29 -24.18
C GLY A 4 11.91 2.54 -23.55
N TYR A 5 11.65 2.06 -22.34
CA TYR A 5 10.41 2.31 -21.61
C TYR A 5 10.46 3.63 -20.85
N GLY A 6 9.35 4.38 -20.86
CA GLY A 6 9.15 5.59 -20.03
C GLY A 6 8.46 5.26 -18.70
N ALA A 7 8.36 6.25 -17.81
CA ALA A 7 7.66 6.06 -16.53
C ALA A 7 6.20 5.63 -16.70
N ARG A 8 5.52 6.11 -17.75
CA ARG A 8 4.13 5.76 -18.08
C ARG A 8 3.93 4.35 -18.63
N ASP A 9 5.02 3.62 -18.86
CA ASP A 9 4.98 2.21 -19.28
C ASP A 9 5.19 1.27 -18.10
N VAL A 10 5.36 1.83 -16.88
CA VAL A 10 5.68 1.10 -15.66
C VAL A 10 4.51 1.15 -14.69
N ILE A 11 4.14 0.00 -14.14
CA ILE A 11 3.28 -0.13 -12.97
C ILE A 11 4.16 -0.53 -11.81
N VAL A 12 4.03 0.15 -10.67
CA VAL A 12 4.76 -0.18 -9.45
C VAL A 12 3.86 -1.00 -8.54
N ALA A 13 4.34 -2.15 -8.11
CA ALA A 13 3.64 -3.00 -7.16
C ALA A 13 4.47 -3.18 -5.89
N GLY A 14 3.79 -3.34 -4.75
CA GLY A 14 4.45 -3.58 -3.49
C GLY A 14 3.51 -4.15 -2.43
N ASP A 15 4.04 -5.05 -1.62
CA ASP A 15 3.37 -5.64 -0.49
C ASP A 15 3.93 -5.10 0.83
N SER A 16 3.09 -4.92 1.84
CA SER A 16 3.53 -4.51 3.19
C SER A 16 4.42 -3.24 3.16
N ALA A 17 5.66 -3.33 3.65
CA ALA A 17 6.68 -2.28 3.53
C ALA A 17 7.02 -1.93 2.06
N GLY A 18 6.90 -2.87 1.12
CA GLY A 18 7.03 -2.59 -0.31
C GLY A 18 5.92 -1.69 -0.83
N GLY A 19 4.71 -1.79 -0.29
CA GLY A 19 3.61 -0.85 -0.55
C GLY A 19 3.91 0.56 -0.03
N ASN A 20 4.56 0.67 1.13
CA ASN A 20 5.10 1.94 1.64
C ASN A 20 6.10 2.54 0.65
N LEU A 21 7.11 1.75 0.24
CA LEU A 21 8.13 2.21 -0.71
C LEU A 21 7.54 2.65 -2.04
N ALA A 22 6.53 1.94 -2.56
CA ALA A 22 5.84 2.31 -3.80
C ALA A 22 5.16 3.68 -3.69
N LEU A 23 4.48 3.95 -2.57
CA LEU A 23 3.83 5.24 -2.30
C LEU A 23 4.86 6.36 -2.07
N SER A 24 5.89 6.09 -1.26
CA SER A 24 7.00 7.03 -1.00
C SER A 24 7.75 7.40 -2.27
N LEU A 25 7.96 6.43 -3.18
CA LEU A 25 8.51 6.70 -4.51
C LEU A 25 7.66 7.71 -5.28
N VAL A 26 6.33 7.55 -5.29
CA VAL A 26 5.45 8.50 -6.00
C VAL A 26 5.47 9.87 -5.35
N HIS A 27 5.45 9.96 -4.00
CA HIS A 27 5.63 11.24 -3.30
C HIS A 27 6.95 11.90 -3.69
N ARG A 28 8.05 11.14 -3.74
CA ARG A 28 9.36 11.65 -4.13
C ARG A 28 9.38 12.14 -5.57
N LEU A 29 8.82 11.38 -6.51
CA LEU A 29 8.73 11.78 -7.92
C LEU A 29 7.92 13.06 -8.09
N LYS A 30 6.83 13.25 -7.32
CA LYS A 30 6.05 14.48 -7.30
C LYS A 30 6.88 15.67 -6.80
N GLN A 31 7.61 15.50 -5.68
CA GLN A 31 8.48 16.54 -5.13
C GLN A 31 9.57 16.97 -6.12
N GLU A 32 10.05 16.03 -6.94
CA GLU A 32 11.07 16.28 -7.97
C GLU A 32 10.46 16.65 -9.32
N GLU A 33 9.15 16.88 -9.41
CA GLU A 33 8.42 17.21 -10.65
C GLU A 33 8.68 16.23 -11.81
N ARG A 34 8.87 14.95 -11.47
CA ARG A 34 9.17 13.88 -12.41
C ARG A 34 7.90 13.16 -12.85
N LEU A 35 8.00 12.48 -14.00
CA LEU A 35 6.92 11.63 -14.51
C LEU A 35 6.60 10.49 -13.52
N LEU A 36 5.31 10.30 -13.25
CA LEU A 36 4.80 9.26 -12.39
C LEU A 36 4.59 7.95 -13.16
N PRO A 37 4.59 6.80 -12.48
CA PRO A 37 4.23 5.52 -13.07
C PRO A 37 2.78 5.52 -13.56
N ARG A 38 2.45 4.55 -14.42
CA ARG A 38 1.10 4.37 -14.97
C ARG A 38 0.07 4.03 -13.90
N GLY A 39 0.46 3.25 -12.89
CA GLY A 39 -0.42 2.82 -11.81
C GLY A 39 0.33 2.19 -10.65
N LEU A 40 -0.40 1.95 -9.57
CA LEU A 40 0.07 1.25 -8.37
C LEU A 40 -0.80 0.04 -8.06
N VAL A 41 -0.16 -1.07 -7.64
CA VAL A 41 -0.80 -2.24 -7.05
C VAL A 41 -0.23 -2.47 -5.66
N LEU A 42 -1.06 -2.37 -4.64
CA LEU A 42 -0.64 -2.40 -3.24
C LEU A 42 -1.32 -3.55 -2.50
N LEU A 43 -0.51 -4.45 -1.94
CA LEU A 43 -0.98 -5.62 -1.20
C LEU A 43 -0.71 -5.41 0.29
N SER A 44 -1.75 -5.25 1.11
CA SER A 44 -1.61 -5.00 2.55
C SER A 44 -0.57 -3.90 2.87
N PRO A 45 -0.63 -2.71 2.22
CA PRO A 45 0.43 -1.71 2.35
C PRO A 45 0.53 -1.16 3.77
N TRP A 46 1.75 -1.06 4.31
CA TRP A 46 2.04 -0.41 5.58
C TRP A 46 2.29 1.08 5.36
N THR A 47 1.32 1.92 5.66
CA THR A 47 1.34 3.34 5.24
C THR A 47 1.47 4.33 6.39
N ASP A 48 1.34 3.87 7.62
CA ASP A 48 1.33 4.68 8.84
C ASP A 48 2.24 4.08 9.93
N LEU A 49 3.45 4.59 10.05
CA LEU A 49 4.40 4.15 11.06
C LEU A 49 4.10 4.75 12.46
N THR A 50 3.14 5.69 12.56
CA THR A 50 2.66 6.15 13.87
C THR A 50 1.70 5.16 14.53
N CYS A 51 1.27 4.13 13.79
CA CYS A 51 0.32 3.12 14.25
C CYS A 51 -1.01 3.71 14.76
N SER A 52 -1.48 4.82 14.18
CA SER A 52 -2.69 5.51 14.62
C SER A 52 -3.99 4.76 14.31
N GLY A 53 -3.93 3.76 13.43
CA GLY A 53 -5.07 2.97 12.99
C GLY A 53 -5.65 2.08 14.09
N ARG A 54 -6.98 2.04 14.23
CA ARG A 54 -7.67 1.24 15.26
C ARG A 54 -7.37 -0.26 15.18
N THR A 55 -7.01 -0.76 13.99
CA THR A 55 -6.81 -2.19 13.78
C THR A 55 -5.52 -2.70 14.38
N TYR A 56 -4.53 -1.86 14.64
CA TYR A 56 -3.35 -2.23 15.44
C TYR A 56 -3.73 -2.81 16.80
N GLU A 57 -4.81 -2.33 17.40
CA GLU A 57 -5.31 -2.85 18.67
C GLU A 57 -6.43 -3.89 18.48
N SER A 58 -7.42 -3.60 17.63
CA SER A 58 -8.61 -4.47 17.50
C SER A 58 -8.35 -5.78 16.74
N ARG A 59 -7.25 -5.88 15.97
CA ARG A 59 -6.85 -7.07 15.21
C ARG A 59 -5.61 -7.79 15.77
N LYS A 60 -5.00 -7.31 16.84
CA LYS A 60 -3.76 -7.86 17.40
C LYS A 60 -3.82 -9.35 17.77
N ASN A 61 -5.02 -9.86 18.10
CA ASN A 61 -5.22 -11.25 18.50
C ASN A 61 -5.75 -12.14 17.35
N VAL A 62 -6.02 -11.58 16.18
CA VAL A 62 -6.56 -12.31 15.02
C VAL A 62 -5.61 -12.29 13.83
N ASP A 63 -4.66 -11.36 13.78
CA ASP A 63 -3.60 -11.36 12.77
C ASP A 63 -2.62 -12.49 13.04
N PRO A 64 -2.50 -13.51 12.16
CA PRO A 64 -1.60 -14.63 12.38
C PRO A 64 -0.16 -14.35 11.95
N VAL A 65 0.10 -13.19 11.34
CA VAL A 65 1.41 -12.85 10.73
C VAL A 65 2.11 -11.74 11.47
N LEU A 66 1.38 -10.64 11.76
CA LEU A 66 1.97 -9.45 12.36
C LEU A 66 1.55 -9.30 13.83
N SER A 67 2.49 -8.87 14.66
CA SER A 67 2.23 -8.43 16.03
C SER A 67 2.62 -6.96 16.19
N LYS A 68 2.03 -6.30 17.20
CA LYS A 68 2.39 -4.90 17.52
C LYS A 68 3.86 -4.78 17.89
N ASP A 69 4.40 -5.74 18.69
CA ASP A 69 5.80 -5.73 19.10
C ASP A 69 6.76 -5.86 17.90
N TYR A 70 6.40 -6.68 16.90
CA TYR A 70 7.17 -6.81 15.68
C TYR A 70 7.16 -5.48 14.89
N ILE A 71 6.00 -4.83 14.75
CA ILE A 71 5.88 -3.52 14.10
C ILE A 71 6.72 -2.47 14.82
N ASP A 72 6.67 -2.40 16.16
CA ASP A 72 7.45 -1.43 16.94
C ASP A 72 8.96 -1.62 16.77
N ALA A 73 9.42 -2.88 16.73
CA ALA A 73 10.81 -3.18 16.44
C ALA A 73 11.23 -2.75 15.04
N MET A 74 10.36 -2.94 14.03
CA MET A 74 10.62 -2.49 12.65
C MET A 74 10.72 -0.97 12.56
N ILE A 75 9.81 -0.23 13.20
CA ILE A 75 9.84 1.24 13.24
C ILE A 75 11.14 1.73 13.86
N THR A 76 11.51 1.16 15.01
CA THR A 76 12.73 1.54 15.73
C THR A 76 14.00 1.35 14.88
N ASN A 77 14.04 0.28 14.06
CA ASN A 77 15.18 -0.01 13.20
C ASN A 77 15.18 0.80 11.90
N TYR A 78 14.00 1.07 11.32
CA TYR A 78 13.87 1.74 10.03
C TYR A 78 14.00 3.25 10.13
N ALA A 79 13.38 3.88 11.14
CA ALA A 79 13.28 5.33 11.27
C ALA A 79 13.67 5.84 12.67
N PRO A 80 14.87 5.49 13.20
CA PRO A 80 15.27 5.88 14.55
C PRO A 80 15.35 7.40 14.69
N GLY A 81 14.53 7.97 15.59
CA GLY A 81 14.52 9.40 15.87
C GLY A 81 14.01 10.30 14.75
N GLN A 82 13.39 9.71 13.72
CA GLN A 82 12.79 10.46 12.61
C GLN A 82 11.35 10.89 12.96
N ASP A 83 10.87 11.92 12.25
CA ASP A 83 9.47 12.30 12.27
C ASP A 83 8.66 11.22 11.52
N LEU A 84 7.87 10.44 12.27
CA LEU A 84 7.07 9.36 11.70
C LEU A 84 5.89 9.86 10.85
N GLU A 85 5.51 11.15 10.91
CA GLU A 85 4.51 11.74 10.01
C GLU A 85 5.11 12.22 8.69
N ASN A 86 6.43 12.16 8.51
CA ASN A 86 7.07 12.48 7.23
C ASN A 86 6.51 11.59 6.12
N PRO A 87 5.96 12.17 5.01
CA PRO A 87 5.36 11.39 3.92
C PRO A 87 6.30 10.40 3.20
N LEU A 88 7.61 10.56 3.35
CA LEU A 88 8.58 9.60 2.81
C LEU A 88 8.84 8.42 3.77
N ILE A 89 8.32 8.49 5.00
CA ILE A 89 8.36 7.44 6.01
C ILE A 89 6.97 6.83 6.18
N SER A 90 5.95 7.67 6.40
CA SER A 90 4.55 7.28 6.47
C SER A 90 3.77 7.95 5.33
N PRO A 91 3.70 7.33 4.16
CA PRO A 91 3.09 7.92 2.98
C PRO A 91 1.62 8.27 3.15
N LEU A 92 0.94 7.71 4.16
CA LEU A 92 -0.42 8.09 4.50
C LEU A 92 -0.58 9.60 4.74
N PHE A 93 0.43 10.28 5.30
CA PHE A 93 0.36 11.71 5.64
C PHE A 93 0.68 12.64 4.47
N GLY A 94 1.02 12.09 3.30
CA GLY A 94 1.34 12.88 2.12
C GLY A 94 0.13 13.44 1.37
N ASP A 95 0.43 14.27 0.37
CA ASP A 95 -0.56 14.79 -0.59
C ASP A 95 -0.72 13.82 -1.77
N PHE A 96 -1.93 13.29 -1.95
CA PHE A 96 -2.27 12.34 -3.00
C PHE A 96 -2.78 13.00 -4.30
N ALA A 97 -2.93 14.31 -4.37
CA ALA A 97 -3.38 14.97 -5.60
C ALA A 97 -2.49 14.59 -6.79
N GLY A 98 -3.09 14.14 -7.90
CA GLY A 98 -2.37 13.73 -9.11
C GLY A 98 -1.66 12.37 -9.02
N PHE A 99 -1.89 11.57 -7.98
CA PHE A 99 -1.39 10.19 -7.92
C PHE A 99 -1.96 9.35 -9.08
N PRO A 100 -1.22 8.34 -9.55
CA PRO A 100 -1.69 7.45 -10.59
C PRO A 100 -2.82 6.55 -10.10
N PRO A 101 -3.60 5.95 -11.03
CA PRO A 101 -4.58 4.92 -10.70
C PRO A 101 -3.99 3.88 -9.76
N THR A 102 -4.70 3.56 -8.68
CA THR A 102 -4.18 2.71 -7.60
C THR A 102 -5.19 1.61 -7.25
N TYR A 103 -4.69 0.38 -7.13
CA TYR A 103 -5.45 -0.74 -6.61
C TYR A 103 -4.86 -1.24 -5.31
N ILE A 104 -5.70 -1.37 -4.29
CA ILE A 104 -5.34 -1.78 -2.94
C ILE A 104 -6.07 -3.08 -2.62
N GLN A 105 -5.36 -4.09 -2.13
CA GLN A 105 -5.93 -5.32 -1.58
C GLN A 105 -5.46 -5.50 -0.14
N VAL A 106 -6.37 -5.95 0.73
CA VAL A 106 -6.09 -6.14 2.15
C VAL A 106 -6.97 -7.25 2.72
N GLY A 107 -6.46 -8.01 3.69
CA GLY A 107 -7.26 -8.94 4.49
C GLY A 107 -8.02 -8.22 5.61
N ASP A 108 -9.15 -8.78 6.08
CA ASP A 108 -9.85 -8.21 7.22
C ASP A 108 -9.31 -8.69 8.58
N ASN A 109 -8.44 -9.70 8.60
CA ASN A 109 -7.79 -10.24 9.79
C ASN A 109 -6.33 -9.78 9.93
N GLU A 110 -6.03 -8.52 9.57
CA GLU A 110 -4.69 -7.97 9.74
C GLU A 110 -4.68 -6.64 10.49
N ILE A 111 -3.60 -6.38 11.21
CA ILE A 111 -3.43 -5.13 11.98
C ILE A 111 -3.29 -3.91 11.06
N LEU A 112 -2.82 -4.09 9.81
CA LEU A 112 -2.68 -3.04 8.81
C LEU A 112 -3.97 -2.75 8.02
N LEU A 113 -5.11 -3.35 8.38
CA LEU A 113 -6.38 -3.07 7.71
C LEU A 113 -6.72 -1.56 7.71
N ALA A 114 -6.52 -0.87 8.83
CA ALA A 114 -6.80 0.55 8.93
C ALA A 114 -5.93 1.39 8.00
N ASP A 115 -4.69 1.00 7.78
CA ASP A 115 -3.77 1.66 6.85
C ASP A 115 -4.36 1.71 5.44
N SER A 116 -4.81 0.56 4.95
CA SER A 116 -5.44 0.43 3.62
C SER A 116 -6.75 1.22 3.51
N LEU A 117 -7.60 1.16 4.55
CA LEU A 117 -8.86 1.90 4.60
C LEU A 117 -8.63 3.42 4.62
N ASN A 118 -7.68 3.89 5.43
CA ASN A 118 -7.34 5.31 5.53
C ASN A 118 -6.68 5.81 4.24
N LEU A 119 -5.76 5.04 3.66
CA LEU A 119 -5.15 5.35 2.36
C LEU A 119 -6.22 5.52 1.27
N HIS A 120 -7.11 4.54 1.13
CA HIS A 120 -8.23 4.59 0.17
C HIS A 120 -9.07 5.86 0.36
N LYS A 121 -9.45 6.16 1.61
CA LYS A 121 -10.23 7.36 1.93
C LYS A 121 -9.51 8.64 1.53
N ARG A 122 -8.21 8.76 1.83
CA ARG A 122 -7.41 9.94 1.47
C ARG A 122 -7.24 10.09 -0.04
N MET A 123 -7.03 8.98 -0.76
CA MET A 123 -6.95 8.99 -2.22
C MET A 123 -8.26 9.42 -2.88
N ILE A 124 -9.42 8.93 -2.39
CA ILE A 124 -10.74 9.40 -2.87
C ILE A 124 -10.88 10.92 -2.65
N HIS A 125 -10.54 11.44 -1.47
CA HIS A 125 -10.64 12.89 -1.19
C HIS A 125 -9.71 13.72 -2.09
N ALA A 126 -8.61 13.13 -2.56
CA ALA A 126 -7.69 13.74 -3.52
C ALA A 126 -8.09 13.54 -4.99
N ASN A 127 -9.28 12.99 -5.26
CA ASN A 127 -9.80 12.65 -6.60
C ASN A 127 -8.90 11.67 -7.39
N VAL A 128 -8.20 10.77 -6.69
CA VAL A 128 -7.43 9.69 -7.33
C VAL A 128 -8.37 8.56 -7.73
N SER A 129 -8.17 7.99 -8.93
CA SER A 129 -8.82 6.74 -9.32
C SER A 129 -8.27 5.60 -8.47
N VAL A 130 -9.00 5.22 -7.43
CA VAL A 130 -8.56 4.18 -6.47
C VAL A 130 -9.63 3.11 -6.27
N LYS A 131 -9.19 1.85 -6.29
CA LYS A 131 -10.01 0.68 -5.96
C LYS A 131 -9.44 0.03 -4.70
N LEU A 132 -10.33 -0.43 -3.81
CA LEU A 132 -9.97 -1.21 -2.62
C LEU A 132 -10.82 -2.46 -2.55
N ASP A 133 -10.18 -3.62 -2.41
CA ASP A 133 -10.83 -4.88 -2.06
C ASP A 133 -10.38 -5.35 -0.68
N VAL A 134 -11.34 -5.58 0.21
CA VAL A 134 -11.11 -6.18 1.54
C VAL A 134 -11.54 -7.65 1.47
N PHE A 135 -10.59 -8.57 1.65
CA PHE A 135 -10.82 -10.01 1.56
C PHE A 135 -11.16 -10.59 2.93
N LYS A 136 -12.41 -11.09 3.06
CA LYS A 136 -12.92 -11.63 4.31
C LYS A 136 -12.18 -12.92 4.72
N GLY A 137 -11.77 -12.98 5.99
CA GLY A 137 -11.07 -14.12 6.57
C GLY A 137 -9.60 -14.20 6.18
N MET A 138 -9.10 -13.28 5.37
CA MET A 138 -7.70 -13.25 4.94
C MET A 138 -6.85 -12.40 5.87
N TRP A 139 -5.56 -12.68 5.86
CA TRP A 139 -4.51 -12.08 6.70
C TRP A 139 -3.49 -11.31 5.86
N HIS A 140 -2.48 -10.79 6.53
CA HIS A 140 -1.43 -9.97 5.92
C HIS A 140 -0.72 -10.68 4.77
N VAL A 141 -0.73 -10.06 3.59
CA VAL A 141 -0.12 -10.55 2.34
C VAL A 141 -0.54 -12.00 2.00
N PHE A 142 -1.81 -12.34 2.22
CA PHE A 142 -2.36 -13.67 1.95
C PHE A 142 -2.16 -14.13 0.51
N GLN A 143 -1.93 -13.22 -0.43
CA GLN A 143 -1.67 -13.50 -1.84
C GLN A 143 -0.42 -14.38 -2.07
N MET A 144 0.50 -14.42 -1.10
CA MET A 144 1.71 -15.25 -1.14
C MET A 144 1.47 -16.72 -0.76
N VAL A 145 0.26 -17.07 -0.37
CA VAL A 145 -0.09 -18.43 0.09
C VAL A 145 -0.97 -19.12 -0.97
N PRO A 146 -0.80 -20.42 -1.24
CA PRO A 146 -1.55 -21.14 -2.27
C PRO A 146 -2.98 -21.48 -1.82
N VAL A 147 -3.81 -20.46 -1.64
CA VAL A 147 -5.24 -20.59 -1.33
C VAL A 147 -6.09 -20.04 -2.49
N LYS A 148 -7.33 -20.52 -2.62
CA LYS A 148 -8.22 -20.10 -3.71
C LYS A 148 -8.43 -18.59 -3.76
N THR A 149 -8.64 -17.96 -2.61
CA THR A 149 -8.84 -16.52 -2.48
C THR A 149 -7.62 -15.72 -2.95
N ALA A 150 -6.39 -16.23 -2.78
CA ALA A 150 -5.19 -15.60 -3.31
C ALA A 150 -5.18 -15.59 -4.84
N ASN A 151 -5.57 -16.69 -5.49
CA ASN A 151 -5.68 -16.74 -6.95
C ASN A 151 -6.73 -15.73 -7.45
N GLU A 152 -7.92 -15.68 -6.83
CA GLU A 152 -8.97 -14.71 -7.14
C GLU A 152 -8.47 -13.24 -6.97
N ALA A 153 -7.66 -12.98 -5.94
CA ALA A 153 -7.06 -11.68 -5.73
C ALA A 153 -6.03 -11.33 -6.82
N MET A 154 -5.21 -12.30 -7.22
CA MET A 154 -4.23 -12.09 -8.30
C MET A 154 -4.89 -11.90 -9.66
N ASP A 155 -5.98 -12.61 -9.96
CA ASP A 155 -6.77 -12.38 -11.19
C ASP A 155 -7.31 -10.94 -11.24
N LYS A 156 -7.83 -10.43 -10.13
CA LYS A 156 -8.27 -9.02 -10.04
C LYS A 156 -7.12 -8.00 -10.20
N ASN A 157 -5.90 -8.32 -9.75
CA ASN A 157 -4.73 -7.50 -10.03
C ASN A 157 -4.45 -7.46 -11.54
N ALA A 158 -4.51 -8.61 -12.21
CA ALA A 158 -4.31 -8.71 -13.66
C ALA A 158 -5.36 -7.92 -14.42
N GLU A 159 -6.64 -8.01 -14.03
CA GLU A 159 -7.73 -7.20 -14.61
C GLU A 159 -7.46 -5.70 -14.47
N PHE A 160 -7.11 -5.23 -13.26
CA PHE A 160 -6.79 -3.82 -13.04
C PHE A 160 -5.62 -3.36 -13.91
N ILE A 161 -4.53 -4.14 -13.97
CA ILE A 161 -3.36 -3.83 -14.80
C ILE A 161 -3.75 -3.73 -16.26
N TYR A 162 -4.54 -4.70 -16.75
CA TYR A 162 -5.02 -4.70 -18.12
C TYR A 162 -5.86 -3.46 -18.46
N ASP A 163 -6.76 -3.06 -17.55
CA ASP A 163 -7.66 -1.93 -17.76
C ASP A 163 -6.91 -0.60 -17.83
N ILE A 164 -5.89 -0.39 -17.01
CA ILE A 164 -5.10 0.85 -17.05
C ILE A 164 -4.04 0.88 -18.16
N CYS A 165 -3.76 -0.27 -18.81
CA CYS A 165 -2.82 -0.37 -19.93
C CYS A 165 -3.49 -0.20 -21.31
N ARG A 166 -4.81 -0.20 -21.35
CA ARG A 166 -5.58 0.13 -22.58
C ARG A 166 -5.53 1.63 -22.83
#